data_38993f0f11811a79285d91fcbf191eb2
#
_entry.id   38993f0f11811a79285d91fcbf191eb2
#
_cell.length_a   1.000
_cell.length_b   1.000
_cell.length_c   1.000
_cell.angle_alpha   90.00
_cell.angle_beta   90.00
_cell.angle_gamma   90.00
#
_symmetry.space_group_name_H-M   'P 1'
#
loop_
_entity.id
_entity.type
_entity.pdbx_description
1 polymer ?
#
loop_
_entity_poly.entity_id
_entity_poly.type
_entity_poly.pdbx_seq_one_letter_code
_entity_poly.pdbx_strand_id
1 'polypeptide(L)'
;MADQNSNGEPIIKISKLSTRFGEHIVHADLDLEIQRSEIFALVGGSGSGKSTLLREMILLQTPSAGSIRILGVDLQGISEGEALALRQRWGVMFQSGGLFGSLTIKENVGLPLREHTRLDDKLIDEIADWKLAMTGLNPEVGAQYPAELSGGMMKRASLARALALDP
;
A
#
# COMPACT_ATOMS: atom_id res chain seq x y z
N MET A 1 20.78 -16.72 -0.78
CA MET A 1 20.09 -18.02 -0.65
C MET A 1 18.63 -17.74 -0.82
N ALA A 2 18.07 -18.12 -1.96
CA ALA A 2 16.65 -17.96 -2.23
C ALA A 2 15.87 -18.93 -1.34
N ASP A 3 14.87 -18.40 -0.65
CA ASP A 3 13.98 -19.13 0.24
C ASP A 3 13.13 -20.11 -0.60
N GLN A 4 13.53 -21.38 -0.66
CA GLN A 4 12.87 -22.43 -1.44
C GLN A 4 11.68 -23.09 -0.70
N ASN A 5 11.03 -22.42 0.25
CA ASN A 5 10.01 -23.08 1.06
C ASN A 5 8.69 -22.31 1.17
N SER A 6 8.13 -21.80 0.06
CA SER A 6 6.80 -21.18 0.05
C SER A 6 5.90 -21.66 -1.10
N ASN A 7 6.02 -22.90 -1.54
CA ASN A 7 5.06 -23.49 -2.47
C ASN A 7 3.80 -23.93 -1.71
N GLY A 8 2.79 -23.05 -1.59
CA GLY A 8 1.45 -23.42 -1.16
C GLY A 8 0.71 -22.47 -0.23
N GLU A 9 1.36 -21.55 0.49
CA GLU A 9 0.63 -20.61 1.35
C GLU A 9 0.30 -19.31 0.59
N PRO A 10 -1.00 -18.88 0.62
CA PRO A 10 -1.40 -17.63 0.00
C PRO A 10 -0.70 -16.44 0.69
N ILE A 11 -0.34 -15.41 -0.10
CA ILE A 11 0.28 -14.19 0.42
C ILE A 11 -0.72 -13.37 1.23
N ILE A 12 -2.01 -13.44 0.86
CA ILE A 12 -3.14 -12.89 1.61
C ILE A 12 -4.18 -13.99 1.78
N LYS A 13 -4.60 -14.20 3.01
CA LYS A 13 -5.70 -15.11 3.36
C LYS A 13 -6.70 -14.39 4.26
N ILE A 14 -7.95 -14.38 3.84
CA ILE A 14 -9.08 -13.82 4.57
C ILE A 14 -10.03 -14.97 4.87
N SER A 15 -10.47 -15.08 6.12
CA SER A 15 -11.36 -16.15 6.54
C SER A 15 -12.54 -15.60 7.35
N LYS A 16 -13.76 -15.88 6.88
CA LYS A 16 -15.03 -15.52 7.53
C LYS A 16 -15.09 -14.04 7.93
N LEU A 17 -14.54 -13.18 7.09
CA LEU A 17 -14.48 -11.74 7.37
C LEU A 17 -15.88 -11.14 7.35
N SER A 18 -16.22 -10.44 8.42
CA SER A 18 -17.47 -9.70 8.54
C SER A 18 -17.18 -8.29 9.00
N THR A 19 -17.80 -7.31 8.34
CA THR A 19 -17.60 -5.88 8.60
C THR A 19 -18.92 -5.16 8.67
N ARG A 20 -19.12 -4.42 9.75
CA ARG A 20 -20.34 -3.65 10.02
C ARG A 20 -20.02 -2.20 10.38
N PHE A 21 -20.90 -1.29 9.99
CA PHE A 21 -20.96 0.09 10.46
C PHE A 21 -22.35 0.35 11.03
N GLY A 22 -22.47 0.28 12.35
CA GLY A 22 -23.76 0.25 13.02
C GLY A 22 -24.57 -0.98 12.56
N GLU A 23 -25.76 -0.76 12.01
CA GLU A 23 -26.61 -1.83 11.47
C GLU A 23 -26.27 -2.20 10.01
N HIS A 24 -25.45 -1.40 9.33
CA HIS A 24 -25.09 -1.64 7.94
C HIS A 24 -23.98 -2.70 7.83
N ILE A 25 -24.34 -3.85 7.20
CA ILE A 25 -23.38 -4.93 6.92
C ILE A 25 -22.72 -4.64 5.56
N VAL A 26 -21.39 -4.56 5.57
CA VAL A 26 -20.58 -4.35 4.35
C VAL A 26 -20.03 -5.68 3.84
N HIS A 27 -19.50 -6.52 4.73
CA HIS A 27 -19.06 -7.87 4.43
C HIS A 27 -19.72 -8.86 5.40
N ALA A 28 -20.08 -10.03 4.90
CA ALA A 28 -20.61 -11.13 5.68
C ALA A 28 -19.93 -12.43 5.24
N ASP A 29 -19.20 -13.06 6.15
CA ASP A 29 -18.52 -14.35 5.95
C ASP A 29 -17.66 -14.42 4.67
N LEU A 30 -16.92 -13.33 4.36
CA LEU A 30 -16.07 -13.26 3.19
C LEU A 30 -14.83 -14.14 3.37
N ASP A 31 -14.61 -15.05 2.43
CA ASP A 31 -13.38 -15.81 2.28
C ASP A 31 -12.65 -15.37 1.01
N LEU A 32 -11.33 -15.18 1.08
CA LEU A 32 -10.49 -14.80 -0.06
C LEU A 32 -9.06 -15.29 0.15
N GLU A 33 -8.46 -15.81 -0.92
CA GLU A 33 -7.03 -16.14 -0.95
C GLU A 33 -6.39 -15.50 -2.18
N ILE A 34 -5.23 -14.87 -2.01
CA ILE A 34 -4.40 -14.32 -3.09
C ILE A 34 -3.03 -14.99 -3.02
N GLN A 35 -2.60 -15.53 -4.16
CA GLN A 35 -1.34 -16.26 -4.24
C GLN A 35 -0.16 -15.31 -4.47
N ARG A 36 1.05 -15.78 -4.15
CA ARG A 36 2.27 -15.01 -4.45
C ARG A 36 2.40 -14.80 -5.96
N SER A 37 2.83 -13.60 -6.36
CA SER A 37 2.98 -13.19 -7.77
C SER A 37 1.68 -13.17 -8.59
N GLU A 38 0.52 -13.21 -7.94
CA GLU A 38 -0.78 -13.09 -8.58
C GLU A 38 -1.14 -11.61 -8.79
N ILE A 39 -1.73 -11.29 -9.95
CA ILE A 39 -2.41 -10.02 -10.19
C ILE A 39 -3.90 -10.24 -9.91
N PHE A 40 -4.37 -9.75 -8.78
CA PHE A 40 -5.75 -9.90 -8.34
C PHE A 40 -6.55 -8.60 -8.55
N ALA A 41 -7.72 -8.69 -9.17
CA ALA A 41 -8.61 -7.56 -9.39
C ALA A 41 -9.91 -7.73 -8.61
N LEU A 42 -10.17 -6.79 -7.68
CA LEU A 42 -11.43 -6.70 -6.96
C LEU A 42 -12.39 -5.78 -7.70
N VAL A 43 -13.44 -6.35 -8.29
CA VAL A 43 -14.44 -5.62 -9.09
C VAL A 43 -15.81 -5.61 -8.40
N GLY A 44 -16.61 -4.59 -8.68
CA GLY A 44 -17.95 -4.45 -8.11
C GLY A 44 -18.46 -3.02 -8.19
N GLY A 45 -19.75 -2.81 -7.97
CA GLY A 45 -20.39 -1.50 -7.97
C GLY A 45 -19.89 -0.55 -6.88
N SER A 46 -20.29 0.72 -6.96
CA SER A 46 -20.05 1.67 -5.87
C SER A 46 -20.74 1.20 -4.58
N GLY A 47 -20.07 1.33 -3.44
CA GLY A 47 -20.63 0.90 -2.15
C GLY A 47 -20.52 -0.60 -1.86
N SER A 48 -19.97 -1.43 -2.75
CA SER A 48 -19.84 -2.89 -2.53
C SER A 48 -18.75 -3.31 -1.52
N GLY A 49 -18.14 -2.37 -0.78
CA GLY A 49 -17.17 -2.69 0.27
C GLY A 49 -15.70 -2.81 -0.18
N LYS A 50 -15.37 -2.70 -1.49
CA LYS A 50 -13.98 -2.86 -1.98
C LYS A 50 -12.94 -2.03 -1.23
N SER A 51 -13.23 -0.75 -1.01
CA SER A 51 -12.33 0.16 -0.30
C SER A 51 -12.25 -0.17 1.19
N THR A 52 -13.32 -0.70 1.77
CA THR A 52 -13.35 -1.18 3.16
C THR A 52 -12.44 -2.38 3.31
N LEU A 53 -12.59 -3.38 2.43
CA LEU A 53 -11.73 -4.56 2.42
C LEU A 53 -10.25 -4.20 2.26
N LEU A 54 -9.94 -3.29 1.32
CA LEU A 54 -8.56 -2.82 1.15
C LEU A 54 -8.03 -2.15 2.42
N ARG A 55 -8.82 -1.28 3.08
CA ARG A 55 -8.40 -0.63 4.33
C ARG A 55 -8.15 -1.62 5.46
N GLU A 56 -8.92 -2.69 5.53
CA GLU A 56 -8.73 -3.77 6.51
C GLU A 56 -7.43 -4.54 6.24
N MET A 57 -7.16 -4.88 4.97
CA MET A 57 -5.90 -5.53 4.59
C MET A 57 -4.67 -4.69 4.89
N ILE A 58 -4.74 -3.36 4.74
CA ILE A 58 -3.59 -2.47 5.00
C ILE A 58 -3.56 -1.89 6.42
N LEU A 59 -4.32 -2.47 7.36
CA LEU A 59 -4.34 -2.06 8.79
C LEU A 59 -4.81 -0.62 9.02
N LEU A 60 -5.67 -0.07 8.15
CA LEU A 60 -6.34 1.21 8.35
C LEU A 60 -7.73 1.07 8.97
N GLN A 61 -8.25 -0.16 9.09
CA GLN A 61 -9.53 -0.48 9.66
C GLN A 61 -9.52 -1.90 10.22
N THR A 62 -10.21 -2.12 11.33
CA THR A 62 -10.36 -3.45 11.92
C THR A 62 -11.71 -4.03 11.52
N PRO A 63 -11.79 -5.28 11.03
CA PRO A 63 -13.05 -5.96 10.77
C PRO A 63 -13.82 -6.24 12.07
N SER A 64 -15.13 -6.46 11.95
CA SER A 64 -15.99 -6.80 13.10
C SER A 64 -15.82 -8.24 13.55
N ALA A 65 -15.50 -9.16 12.63
CA ALA A 65 -15.24 -10.59 12.91
C ALA A 65 -14.46 -11.22 11.74
N GLY A 66 -13.97 -12.44 11.93
CA GLY A 66 -13.15 -13.15 10.96
C GLY A 66 -11.67 -12.82 11.13
N SER A 67 -10.81 -13.30 10.24
CA SER A 67 -9.36 -13.07 10.31
C SER A 67 -8.80 -12.68 8.95
N ILE A 68 -7.72 -11.90 9.00
CA ILE A 68 -6.91 -11.54 7.83
C ILE A 68 -5.46 -11.93 8.17
N ARG A 69 -4.85 -12.73 7.29
CA ARG A 69 -3.42 -13.06 7.37
C ARG A 69 -2.73 -12.54 6.12
N ILE A 70 -1.62 -11.80 6.30
CA ILE A 70 -0.81 -11.26 5.21
C ILE A 70 0.66 -11.61 5.45
N LEU A 71 1.32 -12.15 4.43
CA LEU A 71 2.72 -12.61 4.52
C LEU A 71 2.96 -13.57 5.70
N GLY A 72 1.96 -14.41 6.03
CA GLY A 72 2.02 -15.34 7.15
C GLY A 72 1.70 -14.72 8.52
N VAL A 73 1.53 -13.39 8.61
CA VAL A 73 1.21 -12.67 9.86
C VAL A 73 -0.31 -12.50 10.00
N ASP A 74 -0.86 -12.91 11.13
CA ASP A 74 -2.26 -12.66 11.47
C ASP A 74 -2.42 -11.21 11.93
N LEU A 75 -3.39 -10.48 11.34
CA LEU A 75 -3.61 -9.07 11.68
C LEU A 75 -4.43 -8.91 12.97
N GLN A 76 -5.06 -9.98 13.48
CA GLN A 76 -5.77 -9.93 14.76
C GLN A 76 -4.78 -9.90 15.93
N GLY A 77 -4.90 -8.88 16.77
CA GLY A 77 -4.06 -8.76 17.96
C GLY A 77 -2.59 -8.42 17.67
N ILE A 78 -2.26 -8.06 16.42
CA ILE A 78 -0.92 -7.63 16.03
C ILE A 78 -0.48 -6.43 16.87
N SER A 79 0.75 -6.45 17.37
CA SER A 79 1.33 -5.31 18.07
C SER A 79 1.63 -4.16 17.11
N GLU A 80 1.68 -2.92 17.62
CA GLU A 80 1.98 -1.76 16.78
C GLU A 80 3.35 -1.86 16.09
N GLY A 81 4.34 -2.44 16.77
CA GLY A 81 5.67 -2.68 16.19
C GLY A 81 5.66 -3.66 15.02
N GLU A 82 4.92 -4.77 15.16
CA GLU A 82 4.74 -5.75 14.07
C GLU A 82 3.91 -5.16 12.92
N ALA A 83 2.86 -4.39 13.23
CA ALA A 83 2.05 -3.69 12.25
C ALA A 83 2.88 -2.69 11.43
N LEU A 84 3.78 -1.94 12.10
CA LEU A 84 4.71 -1.03 11.43
C LEU A 84 5.67 -1.78 10.50
N ALA A 85 6.30 -2.85 10.98
CA ALA A 85 7.19 -3.68 10.17
C ALA A 85 6.47 -4.31 8.97
N LEU A 86 5.22 -4.71 9.17
CA LEU A 86 4.39 -5.27 8.09
C LEU A 86 4.02 -4.21 7.05
N ARG A 87 3.62 -2.99 7.48
CA ARG A 87 3.29 -1.87 6.57
C ARG A 87 4.43 -1.47 5.65
N GLN A 88 5.68 -1.69 6.05
CA GLN A 88 6.86 -1.44 5.19
C GLN A 88 7.02 -2.46 4.05
N ARG A 89 6.27 -3.58 4.08
CA ARG A 89 6.35 -4.67 3.11
C ARG A 89 5.40 -4.50 1.92
N TRP A 90 4.60 -3.44 1.87
CA TRP A 90 3.71 -3.12 0.76
C TRP A 90 3.69 -1.65 0.40
N GLY A 91 3.43 -1.35 -0.86
CA GLY A 91 3.15 0.00 -1.35
C GLY A 91 1.65 0.18 -1.59
N VAL A 92 1.10 1.31 -1.16
CA VAL A 92 -0.32 1.64 -1.34
C VAL A 92 -0.47 2.85 -2.24
N MET A 93 -1.31 2.71 -3.26
CA MET A 93 -1.75 3.83 -4.09
C MET A 93 -3.21 4.17 -3.79
N PHE A 94 -3.50 5.43 -3.54
CA PHE A 94 -4.87 5.93 -3.39
C PHE A 94 -5.44 6.41 -4.73
N GLN A 95 -6.75 6.38 -4.88
CA GLN A 95 -7.44 6.75 -6.12
C GLN A 95 -7.09 8.18 -6.59
N SER A 96 -6.97 9.13 -5.66
CA SER A 96 -6.58 10.53 -5.92
C SER A 96 -5.08 10.77 -5.86
N GLY A 97 -4.26 9.71 -5.83
CA GLY A 97 -2.81 9.80 -5.68
C GLY A 97 -2.34 9.89 -4.23
N GLY A 98 -3.06 10.57 -3.35
CA GLY A 98 -2.74 10.71 -1.93
C GLY A 98 -1.41 11.42 -1.65
N LEU A 99 -0.90 12.24 -2.59
CA LEU A 99 0.31 13.02 -2.39
C LEU A 99 0.03 14.21 -1.46
N PHE A 100 1.01 14.55 -0.62
CA PHE A 100 0.95 15.72 0.24
C PHE A 100 1.15 16.99 -0.59
N GLY A 101 0.15 17.86 -0.65
CA GLY A 101 0.14 19.06 -1.49
C GLY A 101 1.18 20.11 -1.10
N SER A 102 1.65 20.10 0.14
CA SER A 102 2.69 21.01 0.67
C SER A 102 4.11 20.52 0.44
N LEU A 103 4.29 19.31 -0.05
CA LEU A 103 5.60 18.72 -0.38
C LEU A 103 5.78 18.70 -1.90
N THR A 104 7.01 18.88 -2.36
CA THR A 104 7.38 18.63 -3.74
C THR A 104 7.19 17.16 -4.10
N ILE A 105 7.23 16.82 -5.37
CA ILE A 105 7.11 15.44 -5.84
C ILE A 105 8.26 14.57 -5.32
N LYS A 106 9.48 15.09 -5.32
CA LYS A 106 10.66 14.39 -4.78
C LYS A 106 10.52 14.14 -3.29
N GLU A 107 10.08 15.14 -2.52
CA GLU A 107 9.81 14.98 -1.09
C GLU A 107 8.70 13.96 -0.81
N ASN A 108 7.63 13.95 -1.62
CA ASN A 108 6.58 12.95 -1.52
C ASN A 108 7.11 11.53 -1.75
N VAL A 109 7.95 11.33 -2.77
CA VAL A 109 8.53 10.02 -3.10
C VAL A 109 9.54 9.60 -2.03
N GLY A 110 10.37 10.51 -1.54
CA GLY A 110 11.35 10.24 -0.49
C GLY A 110 10.78 10.08 0.92
N LEU A 111 9.52 10.50 1.15
CA LEU A 111 8.92 10.50 2.49
C LEU A 111 8.95 9.14 3.18
N PRO A 112 8.55 8.01 2.55
CA PRO A 112 8.66 6.70 3.21
C PRO A 112 10.09 6.33 3.62
N LEU A 113 11.08 6.74 2.85
CA LEU A 113 12.49 6.49 3.19
C LEU A 113 12.94 7.31 4.39
N ARG A 114 12.52 8.60 4.49
CA ARG A 114 12.82 9.47 5.64
C ARG A 114 12.20 8.94 6.92
N GLU A 115 10.96 8.42 6.85
CA GLU A 115 10.22 7.92 8.01
C GLU A 115 10.73 6.55 8.49
N HIS A 116 11.20 5.69 7.59
CA HIS A 116 11.43 4.28 7.89
C HIS A 116 12.89 3.82 7.75
N THR A 117 13.81 4.69 7.34
CA THR A 117 15.23 4.36 7.19
C THR A 117 16.12 5.36 7.91
N ARG A 118 17.42 5.07 7.93
CA ARG A 118 18.48 5.98 8.45
C ARG A 118 19.38 6.49 7.32
N LEU A 119 18.86 6.52 6.10
CA LEU A 119 19.58 7.04 4.95
C LEU A 119 19.73 8.57 5.08
N ASP A 120 20.83 9.11 4.55
CA ASP A 120 20.99 10.56 4.46
C ASP A 120 20.10 11.15 3.37
N ASP A 121 19.80 12.44 3.49
CA ASP A 121 18.88 13.13 2.58
C ASP A 121 19.34 13.10 1.12
N LYS A 122 20.65 13.16 0.87
CA LYS A 122 21.19 13.12 -0.49
C LYS A 122 20.89 11.78 -1.15
N LEU A 123 21.11 10.66 -0.43
CA LEU A 123 20.82 9.33 -0.94
C LEU A 123 19.32 9.11 -1.12
N ILE A 124 18.49 9.64 -0.21
CA ILE A 124 17.02 9.61 -0.34
C ILE A 124 16.57 10.33 -1.61
N ASP A 125 17.15 11.50 -1.90
CA ASP A 125 16.82 12.28 -3.09
C ASP A 125 17.26 11.56 -4.38
N GLU A 126 18.43 10.92 -4.39
CA GLU A 126 18.89 10.09 -5.51
C GLU A 126 17.96 8.88 -5.75
N ILE A 127 17.53 8.20 -4.68
CA ILE A 127 16.55 7.10 -4.78
C ILE A 127 15.21 7.63 -5.31
N ALA A 128 14.75 8.77 -4.83
CA ALA A 128 13.49 9.37 -5.28
C ALA A 128 13.53 9.70 -6.79
N ASP A 129 14.62 10.27 -7.27
CA ASP A 129 14.83 10.54 -8.70
C ASP A 129 14.82 9.25 -9.52
N TRP A 130 15.46 8.20 -9.02
CA TRP A 130 15.44 6.88 -9.67
C TRP A 130 14.03 6.27 -9.70
N LYS A 131 13.28 6.34 -8.59
CA LYS A 131 11.88 5.86 -8.54
C LYS A 131 10.97 6.64 -9.49
N LEU A 132 11.16 7.96 -9.63
CA LEU A 132 10.46 8.77 -10.62
C LEU A 132 10.77 8.29 -12.05
N ALA A 133 12.03 8.09 -12.37
CA ALA A 133 12.45 7.58 -13.68
C ALA A 133 11.86 6.19 -13.98
N MET A 134 11.83 5.26 -13.00
CA MET A 134 11.22 3.93 -13.13
C MET A 134 9.73 4.00 -13.48
N THR A 135 9.02 5.02 -13.04
CA THR A 135 7.59 5.22 -13.36
C THR A 135 7.37 6.06 -14.63
N GLY A 136 8.42 6.35 -15.38
CA GLY A 136 8.36 7.08 -16.64
C GLY A 136 8.16 8.59 -16.46
N LEU A 137 8.55 9.15 -15.31
CA LEU A 137 8.63 10.59 -15.09
C LEU A 137 10.07 11.06 -15.24
N ASN A 138 10.26 12.25 -15.86
CA ASN A 138 11.55 12.92 -15.80
C ASN A 138 11.82 13.35 -14.34
N PRO A 139 13.01 13.06 -13.77
CA PRO A 139 13.38 13.51 -12.42
C PRO A 139 13.24 15.01 -12.17
N GLU A 140 13.35 15.86 -13.21
CA GLU A 140 13.09 17.29 -13.11
C GLU A 140 11.69 17.63 -12.56
N VAL A 141 10.71 16.75 -12.75
CA VAL A 141 9.36 16.87 -12.16
C VAL A 141 9.43 16.81 -10.63
N GLY A 142 10.50 16.26 -10.08
CA GLY A 142 10.71 16.16 -8.65
C GLY A 142 10.63 17.49 -7.90
N ALA A 143 10.98 18.61 -8.54
CA ALA A 143 10.92 19.95 -7.96
C ALA A 143 9.50 20.57 -7.97
N GLN A 144 8.56 20.01 -8.72
CA GLN A 144 7.18 20.49 -8.82
C GLN A 144 6.33 20.06 -7.62
N TYR A 145 5.22 20.75 -7.40
CA TYR A 145 4.20 20.37 -6.44
C TYR A 145 3.08 19.56 -7.09
N PRO A 146 2.33 18.75 -6.33
CA PRO A 146 1.24 17.93 -6.87
C PRO A 146 0.22 18.72 -7.72
N ALA A 147 -0.07 19.96 -7.34
CA ALA A 147 -1.02 20.82 -8.06
C ALA A 147 -0.58 21.21 -9.48
N GLU A 148 0.71 21.09 -9.78
CA GLU A 148 1.29 21.43 -11.07
C GLU A 148 1.29 20.23 -12.04
N LEU A 149 0.93 19.04 -11.57
CA LEU A 149 0.98 17.81 -12.35
C LEU A 149 -0.36 17.51 -13.04
N SER A 150 -0.27 16.93 -14.24
CA SER A 150 -1.44 16.29 -14.84
C SER A 150 -1.89 15.06 -14.03
N GLY A 151 -3.14 14.63 -14.16
CA GLY A 151 -3.67 13.45 -13.46
C GLY A 151 -2.85 12.17 -13.71
N GLY A 152 -2.33 12.00 -14.93
CA GLY A 152 -1.46 10.87 -15.28
C GLY A 152 -0.08 10.96 -14.60
N MET A 153 0.52 12.14 -14.54
CA MET A 153 1.79 12.37 -13.83
C MET A 153 1.60 12.14 -12.32
N MET A 154 0.51 12.63 -11.74
CA MET A 154 0.19 12.44 -10.33
C MET A 154 0.08 10.94 -9.96
N LYS A 155 -0.56 10.13 -10.80
CA LYS A 155 -0.63 8.67 -10.59
C LYS A 155 0.75 8.01 -10.66
N ARG A 156 1.61 8.41 -11.60
CA ARG A 156 2.97 7.89 -11.73
C ARG A 156 3.86 8.30 -10.55
N ALA A 157 3.75 9.53 -10.07
CA ALA A 157 4.44 9.99 -8.86
C ALA A 157 3.97 9.22 -7.61
N SER A 158 2.66 8.95 -7.51
CA SER A 158 2.11 8.10 -6.44
C SER A 158 2.62 6.68 -6.49
N LEU A 159 2.80 6.12 -7.70
CA LEU A 159 3.41 4.81 -7.88
C LEU A 159 4.89 4.84 -7.46
N ALA A 160 5.64 5.86 -7.85
CA ALA A 160 7.03 6.05 -7.42
C ALA A 160 7.16 6.05 -5.89
N ARG A 161 6.26 6.77 -5.19
CA ARG A 161 6.20 6.78 -3.72
C ARG A 161 5.86 5.40 -3.15
N ALA A 162 4.89 4.70 -3.73
CA ALA A 162 4.51 3.36 -3.28
C ALA A 162 5.64 2.34 -3.43
N LEU A 163 6.54 2.55 -4.38
CA LEU A 163 7.72 1.72 -4.64
C LEU A 163 8.98 2.16 -3.87
N ALA A 164 8.91 3.22 -3.06
CA ALA A 164 10.10 3.80 -2.43
C ALA A 164 10.87 2.83 -1.53
N LEU A 165 10.16 1.97 -0.79
CA LEU A 165 10.74 0.97 0.11
C LEU A 165 10.98 -0.41 -0.54
N ASP A 166 10.85 -0.55 -1.87
CA ASP A 166 10.95 -1.83 -2.60
C ASP A 166 10.06 -2.94 -2.00
N PRO A 167 8.74 -2.69 -1.91
CA PRO A 167 7.82 -3.59 -1.25
C PRO A 167 7.62 -4.93 -2.00
#